data_55948b15d05fb147fd1c419c5b8ba81c
#
_entry.id   55948b15d05fb147fd1c419c5b8ba81c
#
_cell.length_a   1.000
_cell.length_b   1.000
_cell.length_c   1.000
_cell.angle_alpha   90.00
_cell.angle_beta   90.00
_cell.angle_gamma   90.00
#
_symmetry.space_group_name_H-M   'P 1'
#
loop_
_entity.id
_entity.type
_entity.pdbx_description
1 polymer ?
#
loop_
_entity_poly.entity_id
_entity_poly.type
_entity_poly.pdbx_seq_one_letter_code
_entity_poly.pdbx_strand_id
1 'polypeptide(L)'
;MGKEIIIRDLTVSYGGNGNQLEHISLDIAAGEVIVMTGPSGSGKSSLTRVINGLIPYFYEGELSGEVFVDGKPLKEIPSWERGKIVGNVFQDPRSQFFANEVAGEVAFGCENYGYSHEEIRNHVHRAAADIKIQDILDHSLHSLSYGMRQKVAIASAEAIDPEIYVMDEPSANLDIASTYRFADIIRDLKQQGKTIIIAEHRLYYLMDLADRFLCVQKGKIVREFTAQQMKALTNQEIQTLGLRTPDLHQIERTEILSAATSEVILEVKNL
;
A
#
# COMPACT_ATOMS: atom_id res chain seq x y z
N MET A 1 -15.56 10.43 5.39
CA MET A 1 -15.48 9.30 6.32
C MET A 1 -15.19 8.06 5.52
N GLY A 2 -14.42 7.10 6.10
CA GLY A 2 -14.13 5.83 5.43
C GLY A 2 -15.38 5.01 5.12
N LYS A 3 -15.24 4.06 4.21
CA LYS A 3 -16.30 3.12 3.83
C LYS A 3 -15.92 1.71 4.24
N GLU A 4 -16.91 0.89 4.58
CA GLU A 4 -16.70 -0.53 4.82
C GLU A 4 -16.43 -1.30 3.52
N ILE A 5 -15.68 -2.39 3.63
CA ILE A 5 -15.47 -3.35 2.55
C ILE A 5 -15.82 -4.74 3.05
N ILE A 6 -16.66 -5.44 2.29
CA ILE A 6 -17.06 -6.80 2.61
C ILE A 6 -16.70 -7.71 1.45
N ILE A 7 -15.93 -8.76 1.72
CA ILE A 7 -15.52 -9.77 0.74
C ILE A 7 -16.12 -11.09 1.15
N ARG A 8 -16.75 -11.80 0.21
CA ARG A 8 -17.42 -13.10 0.43
C ARG A 8 -16.92 -14.12 -0.59
N ASP A 9 -16.30 -15.16 -0.08
CA ASP A 9 -15.86 -16.35 -0.82
C ASP A 9 -15.11 -16.04 -2.11
N LEU A 10 -14.22 -15.04 -2.05
CA LEU A 10 -13.48 -14.55 -3.20
C LEU A 10 -12.41 -15.54 -3.63
N THR A 11 -12.46 -15.94 -4.90
CA THR A 11 -11.43 -16.73 -5.56
C THR A 11 -10.99 -16.01 -6.84
N VAL A 12 -9.68 -15.95 -7.10
CA VAL A 12 -9.09 -15.30 -8.28
C VAL A 12 -8.09 -16.23 -8.92
N SER A 13 -8.17 -16.41 -10.23
CA SER A 13 -7.16 -17.11 -11.03
C SER A 13 -6.71 -16.29 -12.25
N TYR A 14 -5.42 -16.40 -12.59
CA TYR A 14 -4.83 -15.82 -13.80
C TYR A 14 -4.50 -16.95 -14.78
N GLY A 15 -5.46 -17.32 -15.64
CA GLY A 15 -5.28 -18.19 -16.79
C GLY A 15 -4.32 -19.39 -16.62
N GLY A 16 -4.78 -20.51 -16.06
CA GLY A 16 -4.12 -21.80 -16.14
C GLY A 16 -3.05 -22.14 -15.08
N ASN A 17 -2.64 -21.23 -14.23
CA ASN A 17 -1.57 -21.46 -13.23
C ASN A 17 -2.07 -21.67 -11.79
N GLY A 18 -3.31 -22.11 -11.61
CA GLY A 18 -3.94 -22.26 -10.29
C GLY A 18 -4.47 -20.95 -9.71
N ASN A 19 -5.14 -21.03 -8.58
CA ASN A 19 -5.75 -19.89 -7.93
C ASN A 19 -4.69 -19.02 -7.24
N GLN A 20 -4.74 -17.71 -7.47
CA GLN A 20 -3.92 -16.72 -6.76
C GLN A 20 -4.54 -16.30 -5.43
N LEU A 21 -5.87 -16.35 -5.34
CA LEU A 21 -6.65 -16.21 -4.12
C LEU A 21 -7.65 -17.36 -4.05
N GLU A 22 -7.85 -17.92 -2.87
CA GLU A 22 -8.77 -19.04 -2.65
C GLU A 22 -9.65 -18.78 -1.43
N HIS A 23 -10.97 -18.70 -1.68
CA HIS A 23 -11.99 -18.62 -0.64
C HIS A 23 -11.74 -17.53 0.41
N ILE A 24 -11.35 -16.33 -0.03
CA ILE A 24 -11.14 -15.18 0.86
C ILE A 24 -12.50 -14.63 1.30
N SER A 25 -12.73 -14.60 2.61
CA SER A 25 -13.84 -13.86 3.22
C SER A 25 -13.27 -12.92 4.26
N LEU A 26 -13.62 -11.63 4.17
CA LEU A 26 -13.03 -10.57 4.98
C LEU A 26 -14.01 -9.41 5.13
N ASP A 27 -14.16 -8.92 6.35
CA ASP A 27 -14.90 -7.70 6.66
C ASP A 27 -13.92 -6.64 7.14
N ILE A 28 -13.94 -5.48 6.52
CA ILE A 28 -13.13 -4.30 6.86
C ILE A 28 -14.10 -3.19 7.26
N ALA A 29 -14.01 -2.75 8.50
CA ALA A 29 -14.87 -1.68 8.99
C ALA A 29 -14.49 -0.31 8.40
N ALA A 30 -15.45 0.60 8.34
CA ALA A 30 -15.19 1.98 7.96
C ALA A 30 -14.18 2.63 8.92
N GLY A 31 -13.13 3.25 8.39
CA GLY A 31 -12.05 3.88 9.17
C GLY A 31 -11.01 2.90 9.74
N GLU A 32 -11.10 1.62 9.43
CA GLU A 32 -10.14 0.61 9.88
C GLU A 32 -8.84 0.66 9.06
N VAL A 33 -7.71 0.47 9.71
CA VAL A 33 -6.40 0.29 9.08
C VAL A 33 -6.00 -1.17 9.14
N ILE A 34 -5.97 -1.83 7.97
CA ILE A 34 -5.59 -3.23 7.82
C ILE A 34 -4.24 -3.34 7.12
N VAL A 35 -3.35 -4.16 7.66
CA VAL A 35 -2.08 -4.51 7.05
C VAL A 35 -2.08 -5.97 6.60
N MET A 36 -1.96 -6.20 5.31
CA MET A 36 -1.78 -7.52 4.73
C MET A 36 -0.29 -7.84 4.62
N THR A 37 0.14 -8.93 5.23
CA THR A 37 1.54 -9.34 5.24
C THR A 37 1.69 -10.83 4.87
N GLY A 38 2.90 -11.27 4.61
CA GLY A 38 3.20 -12.65 4.19
C GLY A 38 4.28 -12.71 3.12
N PRO A 39 4.69 -13.90 2.68
CA PRO A 39 5.75 -14.08 1.67
C PRO A 39 5.43 -13.37 0.34
N SER A 40 6.48 -13.10 -0.46
CA SER A 40 6.29 -12.64 -1.83
C SER A 40 5.51 -13.70 -2.64
N GLY A 41 4.62 -13.26 -3.52
CA GLY A 41 3.76 -14.16 -4.30
C GLY A 41 2.61 -14.80 -3.50
N SER A 42 2.35 -14.39 -2.27
CA SER A 42 1.27 -14.99 -1.44
C SER A 42 -0.14 -14.56 -1.83
N GLY A 43 -0.31 -13.56 -2.72
CA GLY A 43 -1.62 -13.09 -3.18
C GLY A 43 -2.00 -11.68 -2.70
N LYS A 44 -1.17 -10.99 -1.90
CA LYS A 44 -1.47 -9.65 -1.35
C LYS A 44 -1.82 -8.63 -2.44
N SER A 45 -0.96 -8.49 -3.45
CA SER A 45 -1.19 -7.58 -4.58
C SER A 45 -2.40 -7.98 -5.43
N SER A 46 -2.76 -9.27 -5.49
CA SER A 46 -4.00 -9.69 -6.16
C SER A 46 -5.21 -9.24 -5.37
N LEU A 47 -5.16 -9.31 -4.04
CA LEU A 47 -6.25 -8.84 -3.18
C LEU A 47 -6.40 -7.31 -3.25
N THR A 48 -5.29 -6.54 -3.24
CA THR A 48 -5.35 -5.09 -3.46
C THR A 48 -5.98 -4.76 -4.82
N ARG A 49 -5.60 -5.49 -5.89
CA ARG A 49 -6.15 -5.30 -7.25
C ARG A 49 -7.63 -5.63 -7.36
N VAL A 50 -8.15 -6.55 -6.57
CA VAL A 50 -9.59 -6.80 -6.51
C VAL A 50 -10.30 -5.66 -5.80
N ILE A 51 -9.80 -5.23 -4.63
CA ILE A 51 -10.42 -4.17 -3.83
C ILE A 51 -10.51 -2.84 -4.61
N ASN A 52 -9.47 -2.51 -5.36
CA ASN A 52 -9.47 -1.30 -6.19
C ASN A 52 -10.15 -1.50 -7.57
N GLY A 53 -10.68 -2.70 -7.85
CA GLY A 53 -11.43 -3.01 -9.05
C GLY A 53 -10.58 -3.11 -10.32
N LEU A 54 -9.28 -3.34 -10.21
CA LEU A 54 -8.41 -3.59 -11.36
C LEU A 54 -8.55 -5.01 -11.90
N ILE A 55 -8.96 -5.97 -11.09
CA ILE A 55 -9.35 -7.31 -11.52
C ILE A 55 -10.88 -7.37 -11.51
N PRO A 56 -11.52 -7.87 -12.58
CA PRO A 56 -10.96 -8.46 -13.82
C PRO A 56 -10.76 -7.44 -14.95
N TYR A 57 -10.99 -6.14 -14.74
CA TYR A 57 -11.16 -5.19 -15.84
C TYR A 57 -9.86 -4.71 -16.49
N PHE A 58 -8.77 -4.61 -15.72
CA PHE A 58 -7.46 -4.19 -16.21
C PHE A 58 -6.47 -5.35 -16.24
N TYR A 59 -6.48 -6.19 -15.21
CA TYR A 59 -5.74 -7.45 -15.19
C TYR A 59 -6.71 -8.57 -15.56
N GLU A 60 -6.44 -9.27 -16.65
CA GLU A 60 -7.21 -10.44 -17.06
C GLU A 60 -7.14 -11.52 -15.98
N GLY A 61 -8.31 -12.03 -15.59
CA GLY A 61 -8.42 -13.06 -14.58
C GLY A 61 -9.87 -13.46 -14.35
N GLU A 62 -10.06 -14.69 -13.94
CA GLU A 62 -11.35 -15.19 -13.51
C GLU A 62 -11.54 -14.86 -12.02
N LEU A 63 -12.67 -14.25 -11.71
CA LEU A 63 -13.06 -13.87 -10.36
C LEU A 63 -14.42 -14.51 -10.04
N SER A 64 -14.47 -15.25 -8.93
CA SER A 64 -15.71 -15.71 -8.30
C SER A 64 -15.83 -15.19 -6.89
N GLY A 65 -17.04 -15.21 -6.33
CA GLY A 65 -17.35 -14.55 -5.06
C GLY A 65 -17.77 -13.10 -5.26
N GLU A 66 -17.90 -12.36 -4.16
CA GLU A 66 -18.45 -11.02 -4.18
C GLU A 66 -17.63 -10.06 -3.32
N VAL A 67 -17.54 -8.81 -3.78
CA VAL A 67 -16.93 -7.69 -3.04
C VAL A 67 -17.94 -6.56 -2.99
N PHE A 68 -18.18 -6.04 -1.81
CA PHE A 68 -19.06 -4.91 -1.56
C PHE A 68 -18.29 -3.75 -0.96
N VAL A 69 -18.64 -2.54 -1.36
CA VAL A 69 -18.17 -1.30 -0.76
C VAL A 69 -19.42 -0.54 -0.29
N ASP A 70 -19.50 -0.31 1.01
CA ASP A 70 -20.63 0.37 1.65
C ASP A 70 -21.98 -0.27 1.25
N GLY A 71 -22.04 -1.61 1.30
CA GLY A 71 -23.20 -2.43 0.94
C GLY A 71 -23.50 -2.55 -0.56
N LYS A 72 -22.79 -1.84 -1.45
CA LYS A 72 -22.98 -1.88 -2.90
C LYS A 72 -21.98 -2.85 -3.55
N PRO A 73 -22.41 -3.80 -4.39
CA PRO A 73 -21.49 -4.69 -5.10
C PRO A 73 -20.48 -3.90 -5.93
N LEU A 74 -19.18 -4.18 -5.77
CA LEU A 74 -18.10 -3.46 -6.46
C LEU A 74 -18.24 -3.51 -7.99
N LYS A 75 -18.73 -4.64 -8.54
CA LYS A 75 -18.99 -4.82 -9.97
C LYS A 75 -20.05 -3.88 -10.52
N GLU A 76 -20.96 -3.36 -9.68
CA GLU A 76 -22.02 -2.44 -10.05
C GLU A 76 -21.60 -0.96 -9.93
N ILE A 77 -20.45 -0.70 -9.31
CA ILE A 77 -19.87 0.65 -9.20
C ILE A 77 -19.07 0.93 -10.49
N PRO A 78 -19.44 1.92 -11.30
CA PRO A 78 -18.69 2.28 -12.52
C PRO A 78 -17.23 2.62 -12.20
N SER A 79 -16.31 2.35 -13.12
CA SER A 79 -14.86 2.57 -12.90
C SER A 79 -14.50 4.01 -12.51
N TRP A 80 -15.18 4.99 -13.10
CA TRP A 80 -14.98 6.40 -12.78
C TRP A 80 -15.47 6.76 -11.36
N GLU A 81 -16.53 6.11 -10.86
CA GLU A 81 -17.03 6.29 -9.50
C GLU A 81 -16.10 5.59 -8.50
N ARG A 82 -15.62 4.37 -8.82
CA ARG A 82 -14.63 3.66 -7.99
C ARG A 82 -13.37 4.47 -7.76
N GLY A 83 -12.86 5.14 -8.81
CA GLY A 83 -11.69 6.00 -8.70
C GLY A 83 -11.87 7.23 -7.79
N LYS A 84 -13.12 7.64 -7.50
CA LYS A 84 -13.41 8.65 -6.47
C LYS A 84 -13.43 8.08 -5.06
N ILE A 85 -13.83 6.82 -4.92
CA ILE A 85 -13.99 6.14 -3.62
C ILE A 85 -12.66 5.57 -3.14
N VAL A 86 -11.85 5.02 -4.06
CA VAL A 86 -10.61 4.28 -3.76
C VAL A 86 -9.40 4.99 -4.34
N GLY A 87 -8.58 5.56 -3.46
CA GLY A 87 -7.26 6.09 -3.80
C GLY A 87 -6.21 4.97 -3.80
N ASN A 88 -5.40 4.93 -4.85
CA ASN A 88 -4.39 3.89 -5.04
C ASN A 88 -2.98 4.44 -4.90
N VAL A 89 -2.12 3.69 -4.18
CA VAL A 89 -0.69 3.96 -4.11
C VAL A 89 0.06 2.68 -4.47
N PHE A 90 0.72 2.69 -5.62
CA PHE A 90 1.45 1.53 -6.13
C PHE A 90 2.88 1.46 -5.60
N GLN A 91 3.49 0.28 -5.70
CA GLN A 91 4.85 0.00 -5.24
C GLN A 91 5.90 0.91 -5.90
N ASP A 92 5.81 1.15 -7.21
CA ASP A 92 6.64 2.14 -7.90
C ASP A 92 5.80 3.37 -8.26
N PRO A 93 5.98 4.51 -7.57
CA PRO A 93 5.24 5.73 -7.86
C PRO A 93 5.41 6.23 -9.29
N ARG A 94 6.54 5.92 -9.95
CA ARG A 94 6.78 6.34 -11.33
C ARG A 94 5.83 5.67 -12.32
N SER A 95 5.34 4.49 -12.00
CA SER A 95 4.41 3.75 -12.86
C SER A 95 3.00 4.36 -12.90
N GLN A 96 2.69 5.27 -11.96
CA GLN A 96 1.38 5.92 -11.90
C GLN A 96 1.40 7.40 -12.33
N PHE A 97 2.58 7.99 -12.63
CA PHE A 97 2.68 9.40 -13.01
C PHE A 97 2.37 9.63 -14.49
N PHE A 98 1.59 10.66 -14.75
CA PHE A 98 1.16 11.12 -16.07
C PHE A 98 1.71 12.51 -16.42
N ALA A 99 2.04 13.34 -15.42
CA ALA A 99 2.57 14.68 -15.62
C ALA A 99 4.10 14.71 -15.51
N ASN A 100 4.71 15.84 -15.87
CA ASN A 100 6.13 16.11 -15.70
C ASN A 100 6.45 16.87 -14.42
N GLU A 101 5.49 17.60 -13.88
CA GLU A 101 5.59 18.47 -12.71
C GLU A 101 4.66 18.01 -11.59
N VAL A 102 5.04 18.31 -10.35
CA VAL A 102 4.31 17.87 -9.16
C VAL A 102 2.89 18.43 -9.14
N ALA A 103 2.71 19.73 -9.38
CA ALA A 103 1.38 20.34 -9.35
C ALA A 103 0.44 19.71 -10.40
N GLY A 104 0.94 19.45 -11.61
CA GLY A 104 0.19 18.79 -12.68
C GLY A 104 -0.18 17.35 -12.31
N GLU A 105 0.72 16.61 -11.67
CA GLU A 105 0.43 15.24 -11.23
C GLU A 105 -0.64 15.21 -10.12
N VAL A 106 -0.56 16.12 -9.14
CA VAL A 106 -1.58 16.22 -8.09
C VAL A 106 -2.93 16.67 -8.64
N ALA A 107 -2.94 17.53 -9.68
CA ALA A 107 -4.15 18.01 -10.34
C ALA A 107 -4.81 16.97 -11.25
N PHE A 108 -4.03 16.00 -11.77
CA PHE A 108 -4.43 15.10 -12.86
C PHE A 108 -5.78 14.40 -12.64
N GLY A 109 -6.01 13.88 -11.44
CA GLY A 109 -7.28 13.24 -11.10
C GLY A 109 -8.46 14.21 -11.15
N CYS A 110 -8.30 15.42 -10.59
CA CYS A 110 -9.34 16.45 -10.58
C CYS A 110 -9.67 16.94 -12.01
N GLU A 111 -8.66 17.07 -12.87
CA GLU A 111 -8.85 17.42 -14.29
C GLU A 111 -9.66 16.35 -15.03
N ASN A 112 -9.35 15.08 -14.83
CA ASN A 112 -10.08 13.97 -15.43
C ASN A 112 -11.56 13.89 -15.00
N TYR A 113 -11.86 14.38 -13.78
CA TYR A 113 -13.24 14.46 -13.29
C TYR A 113 -13.95 15.76 -13.72
N GLY A 114 -13.28 16.63 -14.46
CA GLY A 114 -13.86 17.85 -14.99
C GLY A 114 -14.14 18.93 -13.93
N TYR A 115 -13.35 18.98 -12.87
CA TYR A 115 -13.46 20.03 -11.86
C TYR A 115 -13.08 21.38 -12.47
N SER A 116 -13.65 22.46 -11.96
CA SER A 116 -13.30 23.82 -12.37
C SER A 116 -11.86 24.18 -11.95
N HIS A 117 -11.26 25.16 -12.61
CA HIS A 117 -9.91 25.62 -12.25
C HIS A 117 -9.76 26.04 -10.79
N GLU A 118 -10.80 26.63 -10.20
CA GLU A 118 -10.80 27.02 -8.80
C GLU A 118 -10.84 25.81 -7.88
N GLU A 119 -11.70 24.84 -8.16
CA GLU A 119 -11.77 23.57 -7.43
C GLU A 119 -10.45 22.80 -7.51
N ILE A 120 -9.86 22.65 -8.71
CA ILE A 120 -8.57 21.99 -8.91
C ILE A 120 -7.51 22.64 -8.03
N ARG A 121 -7.39 23.97 -8.07
CA ARG A 121 -6.42 24.69 -7.26
C ARG A 121 -6.61 24.43 -5.77
N ASN A 122 -7.84 24.47 -5.28
CA ASN A 122 -8.16 24.22 -3.88
C ASN A 122 -7.81 22.79 -3.48
N HIS A 123 -8.13 21.78 -4.31
CA HIS A 123 -7.80 20.38 -4.08
C HIS A 123 -6.29 20.14 -4.06
N VAL A 124 -5.55 20.70 -5.02
CA VAL A 124 -4.08 20.60 -5.09
C VAL A 124 -3.43 21.21 -3.84
N HIS A 125 -3.81 22.41 -3.45
CA HIS A 125 -3.23 23.07 -2.27
C HIS A 125 -3.57 22.33 -0.97
N ARG A 126 -4.80 21.84 -0.83
CA ARG A 126 -5.18 21.00 0.31
C ARG A 126 -4.35 19.74 0.37
N ALA A 127 -4.31 18.93 -0.70
CA ALA A 127 -3.56 17.70 -0.75
C ALA A 127 -2.05 17.92 -0.52
N ALA A 128 -1.49 19.00 -1.10
CA ALA A 128 -0.10 19.37 -0.86
C ALA A 128 0.16 19.71 0.61
N ALA A 129 -0.76 20.40 1.29
CA ALA A 129 -0.65 20.72 2.70
C ALA A 129 -0.73 19.47 3.59
N ASP A 130 -1.70 18.60 3.34
CA ASP A 130 -1.92 17.35 4.10
C ASP A 130 -0.72 16.41 4.00
N ILE A 131 -0.11 16.31 2.81
CA ILE A 131 1.06 15.45 2.57
C ILE A 131 2.40 16.18 2.82
N LYS A 132 2.38 17.48 3.09
CA LYS A 132 3.56 18.32 3.37
C LYS A 132 4.55 18.33 2.19
N ILE A 133 4.05 18.76 1.02
CA ILE A 133 4.80 18.91 -0.24
C ILE A 133 4.61 20.26 -0.93
N GLN A 134 4.11 21.27 -0.21
CA GLN A 134 3.82 22.60 -0.78
C GLN A 134 5.05 23.21 -1.46
N ASP A 135 6.23 23.02 -0.85
CA ASP A 135 7.50 23.62 -1.29
C ASP A 135 8.04 23.03 -2.60
N ILE A 136 7.42 21.96 -3.11
CA ILE A 136 7.89 21.28 -4.32
C ILE A 136 6.86 21.23 -5.45
N LEU A 137 5.74 21.94 -5.33
CA LEU A 137 4.68 21.92 -6.35
C LEU A 137 5.19 22.30 -7.75
N ASP A 138 6.16 23.22 -7.84
CA ASP A 138 6.76 23.69 -9.09
C ASP A 138 7.96 22.84 -9.56
N HIS A 139 8.27 21.74 -8.85
CA HIS A 139 9.41 20.89 -9.20
C HIS A 139 9.03 19.86 -10.26
N SER A 140 10.05 19.51 -11.09
CA SER A 140 9.93 18.37 -11.98
C SER A 140 9.95 17.06 -11.18
N LEU A 141 9.05 16.14 -11.52
CA LEU A 141 8.99 14.79 -10.93
C LEU A 141 10.31 14.01 -11.12
N HIS A 142 11.04 14.29 -12.20
CA HIS A 142 12.32 13.62 -12.49
C HIS A 142 13.44 14.02 -11.52
N SER A 143 13.39 15.22 -10.95
CA SER A 143 14.39 15.73 -9.99
C SER A 143 14.19 15.21 -8.56
N LEU A 144 13.06 14.59 -8.27
CA LEU A 144 12.70 14.17 -6.92
C LEU A 144 13.37 12.87 -6.50
N SER A 145 13.70 12.77 -5.20
CA SER A 145 14.07 11.51 -4.57
C SER A 145 12.89 10.54 -4.59
N TYR A 146 13.17 9.24 -4.37
CA TYR A 146 12.11 8.23 -4.34
C TYR A 146 11.05 8.54 -3.26
N GLY A 147 11.48 8.90 -2.04
CA GLY A 147 10.57 9.25 -0.95
C GLY A 147 9.69 10.48 -1.25
N MET A 148 10.22 11.46 -1.99
CA MET A 148 9.43 12.60 -2.44
C MET A 148 8.40 12.18 -3.50
N ARG A 149 8.79 11.34 -4.45
CA ARG A 149 7.85 10.77 -5.44
C ARG A 149 6.72 9.99 -4.78
N GLN A 150 7.05 9.19 -3.74
CA GLN A 150 6.02 8.48 -2.98
C GLN A 150 5.01 9.43 -2.33
N LYS A 151 5.47 10.55 -1.77
CA LYS A 151 4.59 11.59 -1.25
C LYS A 151 3.70 12.22 -2.34
N VAL A 152 4.26 12.48 -3.52
CA VAL A 152 3.48 13.00 -4.66
C VAL A 152 2.41 12.01 -5.08
N ALA A 153 2.73 10.71 -5.16
CA ALA A 153 1.75 9.68 -5.48
C ALA A 153 0.57 9.65 -4.49
N ILE A 154 0.87 9.83 -3.19
CA ILE A 154 -0.17 9.92 -2.17
C ILE A 154 -0.97 11.21 -2.31
N ALA A 155 -0.31 12.36 -2.56
CA ALA A 155 -0.98 13.65 -2.75
C ALA A 155 -1.89 13.64 -3.99
N SER A 156 -1.49 12.96 -5.07
CA SER A 156 -2.31 12.77 -6.26
C SER A 156 -3.59 11.98 -5.95
N ALA A 157 -3.50 10.93 -5.12
CA ALA A 157 -4.67 10.22 -4.64
C ALA A 157 -5.51 11.09 -3.68
N GLU A 158 -4.86 11.81 -2.75
CA GLU A 158 -5.51 12.68 -1.75
C GLU A 158 -6.25 13.86 -2.38
N ALA A 159 -5.82 14.35 -3.54
CA ALA A 159 -6.49 15.46 -4.22
C ALA A 159 -7.96 15.17 -4.55
N ILE A 160 -8.31 13.91 -4.76
CA ILE A 160 -9.70 13.45 -4.98
C ILE A 160 -10.45 13.24 -3.66
N ASP A 161 -9.76 13.19 -2.51
CA ASP A 161 -10.32 12.95 -1.18
C ASP A 161 -11.07 11.60 -1.06
N PRO A 162 -10.43 10.47 -1.43
CA PRO A 162 -11.10 9.18 -1.39
C PRO A 162 -11.42 8.75 0.05
N GLU A 163 -12.44 7.90 0.21
CA GLU A 163 -12.79 7.33 1.50
C GLU A 163 -11.97 6.10 1.87
N ILE A 164 -11.40 5.42 0.87
CA ILE A 164 -10.60 4.19 1.01
C ILE A 164 -9.23 4.41 0.37
N TYR A 165 -8.17 4.00 1.04
CA TYR A 165 -6.82 3.94 0.48
C TYR A 165 -6.36 2.49 0.35
N VAL A 166 -5.87 2.12 -0.82
CA VAL A 166 -5.24 0.82 -1.10
C VAL A 166 -3.80 1.06 -1.50
N MET A 167 -2.87 0.52 -0.72
CA MET A 167 -1.44 0.73 -0.89
C MET A 167 -0.72 -0.60 -1.04
N ASP A 168 0.04 -0.77 -2.12
CA ASP A 168 0.81 -1.99 -2.39
C ASP A 168 2.32 -1.71 -2.21
N GLU A 169 2.92 -2.28 -1.17
CA GLU A 169 4.33 -2.13 -0.77
C GLU A 169 4.85 -0.69 -0.78
N PRO A 170 4.14 0.29 -0.17
CA PRO A 170 4.45 1.70 -0.32
C PRO A 170 5.80 2.09 0.29
N SER A 171 6.38 1.27 1.19
CA SER A 171 7.67 1.55 1.82
C SER A 171 8.86 0.88 1.14
N ALA A 172 8.67 0.08 0.08
CA ALA A 172 9.67 -0.83 -0.47
C ALA A 172 11.03 -0.17 -0.75
N ASN A 173 11.04 1.05 -1.27
CA ASN A 173 12.24 1.79 -1.67
C ASN A 173 12.49 3.03 -0.79
N LEU A 174 11.86 3.12 0.38
CA LEU A 174 12.09 4.20 1.34
C LEU A 174 13.23 3.85 2.30
N ASP A 175 14.04 4.85 2.64
CA ASP A 175 14.92 4.79 3.79
C ASP A 175 14.10 4.83 5.10
N ILE A 176 14.76 4.54 6.23
CA ILE A 176 14.10 4.48 7.53
C ILE A 176 13.42 5.81 7.88
N ALA A 177 14.09 6.95 7.66
CA ALA A 177 13.54 8.27 7.99
C ALA A 177 12.32 8.61 7.12
N SER A 178 12.37 8.27 5.83
CA SER A 178 11.23 8.44 4.90
C SER A 178 10.07 7.51 5.26
N THR A 179 10.37 6.29 5.73
CA THR A 179 9.33 5.34 6.18
C THR A 179 8.57 5.87 7.39
N TYR A 180 9.26 6.48 8.38
CA TYR A 180 8.57 7.09 9.52
C TYR A 180 7.75 8.33 9.12
N ARG A 181 8.26 9.16 8.20
CA ARG A 181 7.46 10.27 7.63
C ARG A 181 6.21 9.78 6.90
N PHE A 182 6.31 8.63 6.22
CA PHE A 182 5.16 7.97 5.60
C PHE A 182 4.17 7.45 6.65
N ALA A 183 4.67 6.90 7.78
CA ALA A 183 3.82 6.50 8.91
C ALA A 183 3.01 7.67 9.48
N ASP A 184 3.59 8.88 9.52
CA ASP A 184 2.87 10.08 9.96
C ASP A 184 1.71 10.41 9.01
N ILE A 185 1.89 10.28 7.70
CA ILE A 185 0.81 10.47 6.72
C ILE A 185 -0.32 9.46 6.95
N ILE A 186 0.01 8.17 7.15
CA ILE A 186 -1.00 7.13 7.45
C ILE A 186 -1.76 7.49 8.75
N ARG A 187 -1.06 8.00 9.77
CA ARG A 187 -1.67 8.43 11.02
C ARG A 187 -2.66 9.57 10.80
N ASP A 188 -2.28 10.57 10.00
CA ASP A 188 -3.14 11.72 9.68
C ASP A 188 -4.40 11.25 8.91
N LEU A 189 -4.26 10.35 7.92
CA LEU A 189 -5.38 9.75 7.18
C LEU A 189 -6.31 8.91 8.10
N LYS A 190 -5.72 8.12 9.02
CA LYS A 190 -6.48 7.37 10.02
C LYS A 190 -7.28 8.30 10.94
N GLN A 191 -6.70 9.40 11.39
CA GLN A 191 -7.39 10.41 12.22
C GLN A 191 -8.54 11.08 11.48
N GLN A 192 -8.45 11.22 10.17
CA GLN A 192 -9.55 11.68 9.30
C GLN A 192 -10.65 10.62 9.12
N GLY A 193 -10.48 9.42 9.66
CA GLY A 193 -11.41 8.31 9.57
C GLY A 193 -11.42 7.62 8.21
N LYS A 194 -10.33 7.67 7.45
CA LYS A 194 -10.19 6.96 6.18
C LYS A 194 -10.00 5.46 6.42
N THR A 195 -10.57 4.62 5.57
CA THR A 195 -10.30 3.17 5.56
C THR A 195 -9.01 2.92 4.80
N ILE A 196 -8.05 2.20 5.39
CA ILE A 196 -6.71 2.05 4.81
C ILE A 196 -6.33 0.57 4.74
N ILE A 197 -6.01 0.09 3.55
CA ILE A 197 -5.55 -1.27 3.29
C ILE A 197 -4.12 -1.19 2.76
N ILE A 198 -3.17 -1.82 3.46
CA ILE A 198 -1.75 -1.80 3.10
C ILE A 198 -1.25 -3.22 2.93
N ALA A 199 -0.79 -3.58 1.73
CA ALA A 199 0.02 -4.77 1.53
C ALA A 199 1.48 -4.41 1.83
N GLU A 200 2.12 -5.07 2.82
CA GLU A 200 3.44 -4.66 3.27
C GLU A 200 4.25 -5.82 3.87
N HIS A 201 5.57 -5.75 3.66
CA HIS A 201 6.53 -6.66 4.28
C HIS A 201 7.23 -6.06 5.50
N ARG A 202 7.40 -4.74 5.54
CA ARG A 202 8.04 -4.02 6.64
C ARG A 202 7.00 -3.60 7.64
N LEU A 203 6.88 -4.31 8.76
CA LEU A 203 5.79 -4.13 9.71
C LEU A 203 6.09 -3.10 10.80
N TYR A 204 7.37 -2.86 11.12
CA TYR A 204 7.81 -2.10 12.29
C TYR A 204 7.19 -0.71 12.40
N TYR A 205 6.98 0.00 11.29
CA TYR A 205 6.43 1.35 11.29
C TYR A 205 4.89 1.40 11.36
N LEU A 206 4.23 0.25 11.15
CA LEU A 206 2.77 0.10 11.17
C LEU A 206 2.23 -0.45 12.48
N MET A 207 3.13 -0.87 13.40
CA MET A 207 2.73 -1.58 14.62
C MET A 207 1.81 -0.78 15.55
N ASP A 208 1.90 0.55 15.53
CA ASP A 208 1.05 1.43 16.34
C ASP A 208 -0.06 2.11 15.51
N LEU A 209 -0.18 1.78 14.23
CA LEU A 209 -1.15 2.35 13.30
C LEU A 209 -2.22 1.36 12.87
N ALA A 210 -1.83 0.11 12.63
CA ALA A 210 -2.74 -0.93 12.18
C ALA A 210 -3.67 -1.40 13.30
N ASP A 211 -4.94 -1.56 12.94
CA ASP A 211 -5.94 -2.17 13.82
C ASP A 211 -5.85 -3.71 13.74
N ARG A 212 -5.65 -4.24 12.54
CA ARG A 212 -5.43 -5.68 12.30
C ARG A 212 -4.31 -5.95 11.30
N PHE A 213 -3.65 -7.07 11.48
CA PHE A 213 -2.68 -7.64 10.55
C PHE A 213 -3.22 -8.96 10.00
N LEU A 214 -3.27 -9.08 8.67
CA LEU A 214 -3.72 -10.28 7.97
C LEU A 214 -2.50 -11.00 7.39
N CYS A 215 -2.23 -12.21 7.84
CA CYS A 215 -1.19 -13.04 7.26
C CYS A 215 -1.74 -13.79 6.05
N VAL A 216 -1.20 -13.49 4.86
CA VAL A 216 -1.61 -14.10 3.60
C VAL A 216 -0.55 -15.10 3.15
N GLN A 217 -0.95 -16.35 2.91
CA GLN A 217 -0.08 -17.41 2.37
C GLN A 217 -0.83 -18.21 1.32
N LYS A 218 -0.19 -18.44 0.18
CA LYS A 218 -0.73 -19.29 -0.91
C LYS A 218 -2.19 -18.94 -1.25
N GLY A 219 -2.47 -17.64 -1.37
CA GLY A 219 -3.80 -17.15 -1.74
C GLY A 219 -4.86 -17.18 -0.63
N LYS A 220 -4.51 -17.49 0.62
CA LYS A 220 -5.45 -17.57 1.75
C LYS A 220 -5.04 -16.65 2.89
N ILE A 221 -6.01 -16.11 3.61
CA ILE A 221 -5.78 -15.50 4.91
C ILE A 221 -5.65 -16.64 5.92
N VAL A 222 -4.41 -16.91 6.35
CA VAL A 222 -4.15 -18.06 7.26
C VAL A 222 -4.26 -17.67 8.71
N ARG A 223 -4.10 -16.38 9.05
CA ARG A 223 -4.19 -15.88 10.42
C ARG A 223 -4.40 -14.38 10.46
N GLU A 224 -5.15 -13.93 11.47
CA GLU A 224 -5.31 -12.52 11.80
C GLU A 224 -4.68 -12.24 13.16
N PHE A 225 -4.12 -11.03 13.30
CA PHE A 225 -3.46 -10.58 14.52
C PHE A 225 -3.85 -9.16 14.86
N THR A 226 -3.97 -8.87 16.15
CA THR A 226 -3.85 -7.50 16.65
C THR A 226 -2.38 -7.09 16.69
N ALA A 227 -2.09 -5.79 16.83
CA ALA A 227 -0.72 -5.29 17.01
C ALA A 227 -0.02 -5.95 18.22
N GLN A 228 -0.74 -6.17 19.31
CA GLN A 228 -0.21 -6.82 20.50
C GLN A 228 0.18 -8.28 20.24
N GLN A 229 -0.66 -9.02 19.54
CA GLN A 229 -0.37 -10.42 19.17
C GLN A 229 0.81 -10.48 18.18
N MET A 230 0.89 -9.54 17.24
CA MET A 230 2.00 -9.47 16.27
C MET A 230 3.34 -9.22 16.99
N LYS A 231 3.37 -8.31 17.98
CA LYS A 231 4.56 -8.02 18.80
C LYS A 231 4.99 -9.21 19.68
N ALA A 232 4.06 -10.09 20.03
CA ALA A 232 4.31 -11.26 20.88
C ALA A 232 4.77 -12.51 20.11
N LEU A 233 4.84 -12.46 18.77
CA LEU A 233 5.30 -13.60 17.96
C LEU A 233 6.76 -13.91 18.26
N THR A 234 7.04 -15.20 18.40
CA THR A 234 8.40 -15.71 18.52
C THR A 234 9.12 -15.69 17.16
N ASN A 235 10.45 -15.66 17.17
CA ASN A 235 11.25 -15.73 15.94
C ASN A 235 10.91 -16.97 15.09
N GLN A 236 10.59 -18.10 15.72
CA GLN A 236 10.19 -19.31 15.02
C GLN A 236 8.83 -19.15 14.32
N GLU A 237 7.85 -18.50 14.96
CA GLU A 237 6.55 -18.21 14.35
C GLU A 237 6.69 -17.23 13.20
N ILE A 238 7.49 -16.15 13.36
CA ILE A 238 7.80 -15.18 12.31
C ILE A 238 8.37 -15.88 11.09
N GLN A 239 9.36 -16.77 11.26
CA GLN A 239 9.94 -17.54 10.16
C GLN A 239 8.94 -18.51 9.51
N THR A 240 8.15 -19.22 10.31
CA THR A 240 7.13 -20.18 9.79
C THR A 240 6.07 -19.46 8.97
N LEU A 241 5.67 -18.25 9.39
CA LEU A 241 4.73 -17.42 8.68
C LEU A 241 5.35 -16.64 7.50
N GLY A 242 6.68 -16.72 7.32
CA GLY A 242 7.39 -16.00 6.27
C GLY A 242 7.31 -14.48 6.40
N LEU A 243 7.24 -13.99 7.64
CA LEU A 243 7.14 -12.57 7.96
C LEU A 243 8.53 -11.97 8.18
N ARG A 244 8.65 -10.67 7.99
CA ARG A 244 9.79 -9.90 8.51
C ARG A 244 9.52 -9.52 9.95
N THR A 245 10.59 -9.36 10.75
CA THR A 245 10.46 -8.98 12.15
C THR A 245 9.67 -7.66 12.30
N PRO A 246 8.66 -7.63 13.18
CA PRO A 246 7.91 -6.42 13.49
C PRO A 246 8.67 -5.45 14.39
N ASP A 247 9.77 -5.90 15.02
CA ASP A 247 10.61 -5.11 15.92
C ASP A 247 12.07 -5.10 15.46
N LEU A 248 12.57 -3.93 15.07
CA LEU A 248 13.96 -3.77 14.63
C LEU A 248 14.98 -3.93 15.77
N HIS A 249 14.57 -3.78 17.03
CA HIS A 249 15.44 -3.98 18.19
C HIS A 249 15.74 -5.45 18.48
N GLN A 250 14.93 -6.36 17.92
CA GLN A 250 15.14 -7.81 18.06
C GLN A 250 16.07 -8.40 17.01
N ILE A 251 16.61 -7.57 16.11
CA ILE A 251 17.59 -8.03 15.12
C ILE A 251 18.91 -8.25 15.85
N GLU A 252 19.18 -9.50 16.27
CA GLU A 252 20.50 -9.89 16.72
C GLU A 252 21.51 -9.71 15.58
N ARG A 253 22.55 -8.91 15.83
CA ARG A 253 23.73 -8.89 14.96
C ARG A 253 24.36 -10.28 15.07
N THR A 254 24.16 -11.12 14.07
CA THR A 254 25.02 -12.28 13.89
C THR A 254 26.40 -11.72 13.60
N GLU A 255 27.32 -11.77 14.56
CA GLU A 255 28.72 -11.57 14.27
C GLU A 255 29.10 -12.64 13.26
N ILE A 256 29.28 -12.24 12.02
CA ILE A 256 29.95 -13.09 11.03
C ILE A 256 31.40 -13.12 11.52
N LEU A 257 31.73 -14.13 12.29
CA LEU A 257 33.11 -14.54 12.49
C LEU A 257 33.63 -14.94 11.11
N SER A 258 34.13 -13.95 10.38
CA SER A 258 34.88 -14.22 9.16
C SER A 258 36.12 -14.97 9.58
N ALA A 259 36.10 -16.30 9.40
CA ALA A 259 37.35 -17.02 9.19
C ALA A 259 37.95 -16.40 7.94
N ALA A 260 38.87 -15.44 8.15
CA ALA A 260 39.64 -14.88 7.06
C ALA A 260 40.43 -16.04 6.43
N THR A 261 39.93 -16.59 5.34
CA THR A 261 40.73 -17.42 4.46
C THR A 261 41.72 -16.49 3.79
N SER A 262 42.98 -16.92 3.69
CA SER A 262 44.09 -16.13 3.13
C SER A 262 43.98 -15.88 1.61
N GLU A 263 42.90 -16.26 0.98
CA GLU A 263 42.62 -15.98 -0.42
C GLU A 263 41.88 -14.65 -0.59
N VAL A 264 42.52 -13.72 -1.27
CA VAL A 264 41.88 -12.46 -1.67
C VAL A 264 40.97 -12.74 -2.87
N ILE A 265 39.64 -12.73 -2.62
CA ILE A 265 38.65 -12.96 -3.68
C ILE A 265 38.38 -11.70 -4.49
N LEU A 266 38.52 -10.52 -3.88
CA LEU A 266 38.35 -9.21 -4.53
C LEU A 266 39.32 -8.18 -3.92
N GLU A 267 40.14 -7.53 -4.75
CA GLU A 267 40.98 -6.42 -4.35
C GLU A 267 40.59 -5.18 -5.14
N VAL A 268 40.29 -4.07 -4.46
CA VAL A 268 39.99 -2.77 -5.09
C VAL A 268 41.12 -1.82 -4.77
N LYS A 269 41.83 -1.33 -5.82
CA LYS A 269 42.93 -0.36 -5.72
C LYS A 269 42.47 0.97 -6.34
N ASN A 270 42.70 2.06 -5.61
CA ASN A 270 42.44 3.44 -6.05
C ASN A 270 41.00 3.71 -6.51
N LEU A 271 40.06 3.72 -5.58
CA LEU A 271 38.74 4.32 -5.74
C LEU A 271 38.83 5.83 -5.65
#